data_00b4fb593de90369e66e8d54de6be00a
#
_entry.id   00b4fb593de90369e66e8d54de6be00a
#
_cell.length_a   1.000
_cell.length_b   1.000
_cell.length_c   1.000
_cell.angle_alpha   90.00
_cell.angle_beta   90.00
_cell.angle_gamma   90.00
#
_symmetry.space_group_name_H-M   'P 1'
#
loop_
_entity.id
_entity.type
_entity.pdbx_description
1 polymer ?
#
loop_
_entity_poly.entity_id
_entity_poly.type
_entity_poly.pdbx_seq_one_letter_code
_entity_poly.pdbx_strand_id
1 'polypeptide(L)'
;MKRRAVTAGMLSLGFAAAGCTIPARQPSVPRAGYERAKPLGLANARYFVDGDATALIAEARLAAERGRSADPQSSGDGTISFLAISGGRYNGAFAAGLLEGWSRVGTRPAFKVVTGVSTGALIAPFAFLGSDYDALLRDLYTTMTADRIFRRRPLTAALYDDGMADTTPLAELIGHYADWSLLERIAGEYAKGRLLLIGTTDLDAQRLVIWNIGAIAASGHPDSLDLFRKILRASSAIPGAFQPVLLDVELDGQKYQEMHVDGGAMAQLFVYPPSLGPLAANSLRRFRAYIIRNGRLGPAHGETERRTISIAQRAILTMVAAGGSNDVVRAYFVAKRDGVDFNLAFIGEDFEPSVRLGEFNPAYMQALYAYGLDKALANDVWHKSPPGLVGSGVAR
;
A
#
# COMPACT_ATOMS: atom_id res chain seq x y z
N MET A 1 32.83 -40.24 71.72
CA MET A 1 32.85 -39.95 70.28
C MET A 1 31.49 -39.42 69.84
N LYS A 2 31.36 -38.13 69.65
CA LYS A 2 30.10 -37.47 69.25
C LYS A 2 30.16 -37.17 67.75
N ARG A 3 29.30 -37.82 66.93
CA ARG A 3 29.13 -37.54 65.52
C ARG A 3 28.26 -36.31 65.37
N ARG A 4 28.81 -35.24 64.76
CA ARG A 4 28.06 -34.06 64.36
C ARG A 4 27.45 -34.36 62.97
N ALA A 5 26.11 -34.27 62.86
CA ALA A 5 25.38 -34.27 61.60
C ALA A 5 25.45 -32.85 61.01
N VAL A 6 25.94 -32.75 59.81
CA VAL A 6 25.90 -31.49 58.99
C VAL A 6 24.66 -31.55 58.15
N THR A 7 23.70 -30.71 58.45
CA THR A 7 22.46 -30.52 57.65
C THR A 7 22.80 -29.57 56.49
N ALA A 8 22.89 -30.11 55.30
CA ALA A 8 23.02 -29.32 54.08
C ALA A 8 21.62 -28.77 53.68
N GLY A 9 21.41 -27.46 53.88
CA GLY A 9 20.26 -26.75 53.39
C GLY A 9 20.35 -26.56 51.87
N MET A 10 19.53 -27.24 51.10
CA MET A 10 19.31 -26.95 49.68
C MET A 10 18.43 -25.69 49.57
N LEU A 11 19.03 -24.56 49.20
CA LEU A 11 18.30 -23.42 48.67
C LEU A 11 17.88 -23.77 47.24
N SER A 12 16.62 -24.15 47.04
CA SER A 12 15.97 -24.18 45.74
C SER A 12 15.69 -22.75 45.27
N LEU A 13 16.59 -22.20 44.44
CA LEU A 13 16.26 -21.03 43.62
C LEU A 13 15.17 -21.44 42.65
N GLY A 14 13.93 -21.08 42.91
CA GLY A 14 12.86 -21.10 41.96
C GLY A 14 13.15 -20.07 40.87
N PHE A 15 13.68 -20.52 39.73
CA PHE A 15 13.63 -19.73 38.49
C PHE A 15 12.15 -19.62 38.11
N ALA A 16 11.54 -18.49 38.45
CA ALA A 16 10.33 -18.07 37.81
C ALA A 16 10.68 -17.83 36.33
N ALA A 17 10.43 -18.84 35.48
CA ALA A 17 10.39 -18.65 34.05
C ALA A 17 9.25 -17.67 33.79
N ALA A 18 9.57 -16.36 33.75
CA ALA A 18 8.72 -15.38 33.09
C ALA A 18 8.67 -15.85 31.62
N GLY A 19 7.68 -16.67 31.30
CA GLY A 19 7.44 -17.11 29.96
C GLY A 19 7.25 -15.87 29.10
N CYS A 20 8.13 -15.66 28.13
CA CYS A 20 7.91 -14.72 27.05
C CYS A 20 6.61 -15.16 26.37
N THR A 21 5.48 -14.57 26.75
CA THR A 21 4.19 -14.85 26.14
C THR A 21 4.18 -14.17 24.79
N ILE A 22 4.32 -14.95 23.73
CA ILE A 22 4.02 -14.50 22.37
C ILE A 22 2.58 -13.94 22.39
N PRO A 23 2.33 -12.75 21.82
CA PRO A 23 0.99 -12.19 21.78
C PRO A 23 0.01 -13.21 21.22
N ALA A 24 -1.07 -13.48 21.99
CA ALA A 24 -2.08 -14.45 21.58
C ALA A 24 -2.84 -13.92 20.36
N ARG A 25 -3.05 -14.77 19.36
CA ARG A 25 -3.94 -14.51 18.22
C ARG A 25 -4.99 -15.59 18.09
N GLN A 26 -6.09 -15.27 17.41
CA GLN A 26 -7.05 -16.30 17.02
C GLN A 26 -6.44 -17.20 15.93
N PRO A 27 -6.98 -18.43 15.74
CA PRO A 27 -6.51 -19.30 14.66
C PRO A 27 -6.54 -18.60 13.31
N SER A 28 -5.58 -18.92 12.44
CA SER A 28 -5.60 -18.51 11.04
C SER A 28 -6.68 -19.25 10.26
N VAL A 29 -7.17 -18.64 9.19
CA VAL A 29 -8.17 -19.26 8.31
C VAL A 29 -7.62 -20.57 7.72
N PRO A 30 -8.34 -21.68 7.76
CA PRO A 30 -7.94 -22.92 7.09
C PRO A 30 -7.83 -22.71 5.57
N ARG A 31 -6.82 -23.32 4.95
CA ARG A 31 -6.53 -23.17 3.50
C ARG A 31 -7.76 -23.39 2.61
N ALA A 32 -8.58 -24.39 2.90
CA ALA A 32 -9.78 -24.70 2.11
C ALA A 32 -10.90 -23.65 2.20
N GLY A 33 -10.87 -22.81 3.24
CA GLY A 33 -11.87 -21.75 3.48
C GLY A 33 -11.39 -20.34 3.16
N TYR A 34 -10.13 -20.19 2.75
CA TYR A 34 -9.46 -18.91 2.69
C TYR A 34 -10.18 -17.87 1.81
N GLU A 35 -10.61 -18.25 0.60
CA GLU A 35 -11.32 -17.35 -0.32
C GLU A 35 -12.78 -17.09 0.09
N ARG A 36 -13.34 -17.92 0.99
CA ARG A 36 -14.72 -17.77 1.52
C ARG A 36 -14.79 -16.95 2.79
N ALA A 37 -13.66 -16.76 3.49
CA ALA A 37 -13.59 -15.96 4.70
C ALA A 37 -13.88 -14.49 4.39
N LYS A 38 -14.79 -13.89 5.17
CA LYS A 38 -15.34 -12.55 4.90
C LYS A 38 -15.02 -11.60 6.04
N PRO A 39 -14.31 -10.50 5.77
CA PRO A 39 -14.20 -9.41 6.73
C PRO A 39 -15.59 -8.74 6.87
N LEU A 40 -16.04 -8.53 8.10
CA LEU A 40 -17.35 -7.94 8.41
C LEU A 40 -18.54 -8.64 7.72
N GLY A 41 -18.42 -9.90 7.33
CA GLY A 41 -19.45 -10.61 6.56
C GLY A 41 -19.61 -10.16 5.11
N LEU A 42 -18.79 -9.22 4.62
CA LEU A 42 -18.90 -8.62 3.29
C LEU A 42 -18.23 -9.48 2.22
N ALA A 43 -18.99 -9.86 1.18
CA ALA A 43 -18.49 -10.72 0.11
C ALA A 43 -17.55 -9.99 -0.89
N ASN A 44 -17.69 -8.66 -1.02
CA ASN A 44 -16.96 -7.84 -1.99
C ASN A 44 -15.95 -6.87 -1.32
N ALA A 45 -15.62 -7.10 -0.05
CA ALA A 45 -14.65 -6.27 0.66
C ALA A 45 -13.22 -6.49 0.21
N ARG A 46 -12.91 -7.65 -0.39
CA ARG A 46 -11.55 -7.99 -0.82
C ARG A 46 -11.51 -8.99 -1.98
N TYR A 47 -10.37 -9.00 -2.67
CA TYR A 47 -10.07 -9.91 -3.78
C TYR A 47 -8.64 -10.43 -3.68
N PHE A 48 -8.36 -11.57 -4.33
CA PHE A 48 -7.02 -12.14 -4.43
C PHE A 48 -6.54 -12.06 -5.88
N VAL A 49 -5.28 -11.64 -6.08
CA VAL A 49 -4.73 -11.41 -7.45
C VAL A 49 -4.52 -12.72 -8.20
N ASP A 50 -4.19 -13.78 -7.47
CA ASP A 50 -3.88 -15.14 -7.93
C ASP A 50 -5.06 -16.12 -7.79
N GLY A 51 -6.20 -15.61 -7.31
CA GLY A 51 -7.44 -16.37 -7.14
C GLY A 51 -8.37 -16.32 -8.34
N ASP A 52 -9.61 -16.76 -8.10
CA ASP A 52 -10.68 -16.62 -9.09
C ASP A 52 -11.01 -15.14 -9.31
N ALA A 53 -10.77 -14.66 -10.53
CA ALA A 53 -11.07 -13.28 -10.91
C ALA A 53 -12.57 -12.99 -11.05
N THR A 54 -13.44 -14.00 -10.96
CA THR A 54 -14.89 -13.86 -11.20
C THR A 54 -15.52 -12.79 -10.33
N ALA A 55 -15.17 -12.75 -9.02
CA ALA A 55 -15.73 -11.77 -8.10
C ALA A 55 -15.28 -10.33 -8.44
N LEU A 56 -14.02 -10.14 -8.83
CA LEU A 56 -13.51 -8.82 -9.22
C LEU A 56 -14.05 -8.38 -10.57
N ILE A 57 -14.23 -9.31 -11.52
CA ILE A 57 -14.90 -9.05 -12.81
C ILE A 57 -16.36 -8.63 -12.59
N ALA A 58 -17.07 -9.32 -11.70
CA ALA A 58 -18.44 -8.95 -11.32
C ALA A 58 -18.49 -7.53 -10.71
N GLU A 59 -17.58 -7.21 -9.81
CA GLU A 59 -17.48 -5.86 -9.24
C GLU A 59 -17.17 -4.79 -10.29
N ALA A 60 -16.26 -5.06 -11.22
CA ALA A 60 -15.95 -4.13 -12.31
C ALA A 60 -17.18 -3.85 -13.19
N ARG A 61 -18.01 -4.87 -13.47
CA ARG A 61 -19.29 -4.72 -14.19
C ARG A 61 -20.30 -3.90 -13.40
N LEU A 62 -20.49 -4.20 -12.12
CA LEU A 62 -21.37 -3.44 -11.23
C LEU A 62 -20.91 -1.98 -11.09
N ALA A 63 -19.59 -1.74 -11.01
CA ALA A 63 -19.04 -0.39 -11.02
C ALA A 63 -19.34 0.36 -12.34
N ALA A 64 -19.27 -0.33 -13.47
CA ALA A 64 -19.65 0.26 -14.74
C ALA A 64 -21.15 0.57 -14.82
N GLU A 65 -22.01 -0.27 -14.25
CA GLU A 65 -23.47 -0.05 -14.16
C GLU A 65 -23.79 1.13 -13.24
N ARG A 66 -23.23 1.17 -12.04
CA ARG A 66 -23.37 2.34 -11.13
C ARG A 66 -22.94 3.63 -11.81
N GLY A 67 -21.83 3.60 -12.55
CA GLY A 67 -21.34 4.78 -13.27
C GLY A 67 -22.31 5.27 -14.36
N ARG A 68 -22.92 4.35 -15.10
CA ARG A 68 -23.94 4.71 -16.12
C ARG A 68 -25.21 5.28 -15.47
N SER A 69 -25.61 4.72 -14.34
CA SER A 69 -26.80 5.22 -13.61
C SER A 69 -26.58 6.57 -12.97
N ALA A 70 -25.37 6.85 -12.49
CA ALA A 70 -25.02 8.13 -11.85
C ALA A 70 -24.88 9.28 -12.88
N ASP A 71 -24.39 8.97 -14.09
CA ASP A 71 -24.25 9.95 -15.17
C ASP A 71 -24.60 9.30 -16.53
N PRO A 72 -25.91 9.25 -16.87
CA PRO A 72 -26.36 8.68 -18.13
C PRO A 72 -25.90 9.46 -19.38
N GLN A 73 -25.54 10.73 -19.20
CA GLN A 73 -25.11 11.62 -20.28
C GLN A 73 -23.59 11.78 -20.33
N SER A 74 -22.83 11.04 -19.51
CA SER A 74 -21.37 11.03 -19.56
C SER A 74 -20.88 10.55 -20.93
N SER A 75 -20.96 11.46 -21.87
CA SER A 75 -20.39 11.37 -23.21
C SER A 75 -18.95 11.88 -23.26
N GLY A 76 -18.23 11.88 -22.09
CA GLY A 76 -16.81 12.17 -22.10
C GLY A 76 -16.10 11.48 -23.26
N ASP A 77 -14.88 11.80 -23.55
CA ASP A 77 -14.10 11.22 -24.67
C ASP A 77 -14.04 9.67 -24.66
N GLY A 78 -14.83 9.06 -23.78
CA GLY A 78 -14.89 7.61 -23.56
C GLY A 78 -13.67 7.05 -22.87
N THR A 79 -12.77 7.90 -22.36
CA THR A 79 -11.52 7.47 -21.69
C THR A 79 -11.78 7.09 -20.23
N ILE A 80 -11.33 5.91 -19.85
CA ILE A 80 -11.32 5.42 -18.47
C ILE A 80 -9.88 5.52 -17.94
N SER A 81 -9.68 6.34 -16.91
CA SER A 81 -8.37 6.56 -16.32
C SER A 81 -8.21 5.78 -15.02
N PHE A 82 -7.08 5.07 -14.90
CA PHE A 82 -6.61 4.38 -13.70
C PHE A 82 -5.42 5.12 -13.10
N LEU A 83 -5.31 5.13 -11.78
CA LEU A 83 -4.13 5.62 -11.07
C LEU A 83 -3.61 4.52 -10.15
N ALA A 84 -2.34 4.17 -10.28
CA ALA A 84 -1.66 3.27 -9.37
C ALA A 84 -0.53 4.02 -8.64
N ILE A 85 -0.55 4.02 -7.31
CA ILE A 85 0.45 4.69 -6.48
C ILE A 85 1.23 3.64 -5.70
N SER A 86 2.54 3.56 -5.96
CA SER A 86 3.38 2.56 -5.34
C SER A 86 3.72 2.87 -3.89
N GLY A 87 4.19 1.85 -3.17
CA GLY A 87 4.97 2.04 -1.96
C GLY A 87 6.21 2.89 -2.18
N GLY A 88 6.83 3.37 -1.08
CA GLY A 88 8.01 4.22 -1.17
C GLY A 88 8.38 4.93 0.14
N ARG A 89 7.69 4.67 1.24
CA ARG A 89 7.93 5.31 2.56
C ARG A 89 7.81 6.85 2.43
N TYR A 90 8.80 7.60 2.93
CA TYR A 90 8.87 9.07 2.84
C TYR A 90 8.96 9.60 1.39
N ASN A 91 9.29 8.75 0.42
CA ASN A 91 9.29 9.13 -1.00
C ASN A 91 7.87 9.39 -1.55
N GLY A 92 6.81 9.14 -0.78
CA GLY A 92 5.46 9.61 -1.10
C GLY A 92 5.36 11.12 -1.32
N ALA A 93 6.33 11.88 -0.84
CA ALA A 93 6.48 13.30 -1.14
C ALA A 93 6.54 13.59 -2.65
N PHE A 94 7.14 12.69 -3.46
CA PHE A 94 7.11 12.78 -4.91
C PHE A 94 5.69 12.73 -5.46
N ALA A 95 4.91 11.72 -5.04
CA ALA A 95 3.51 11.59 -5.49
C ALA A 95 2.66 12.79 -5.05
N ALA A 96 2.84 13.29 -3.81
CA ALA A 96 2.12 14.45 -3.32
C ALA A 96 2.40 15.70 -4.17
N GLY A 97 3.66 16.00 -4.47
CA GLY A 97 4.05 17.12 -5.32
C GLY A 97 3.55 16.97 -6.75
N LEU A 98 3.69 15.76 -7.33
CA LEU A 98 3.21 15.46 -8.67
C LEU A 98 1.70 15.64 -8.79
N LEU A 99 0.91 15.13 -7.84
CA LEU A 99 -0.55 15.25 -7.85
C LEU A 99 -0.99 16.69 -7.76
N GLU A 100 -0.38 17.51 -6.91
CA GLU A 100 -0.69 18.95 -6.81
C GLU A 100 -0.29 19.70 -8.10
N GLY A 101 0.91 19.47 -8.63
CA GLY A 101 1.34 20.08 -9.89
C GLY A 101 0.41 19.73 -11.04
N TRP A 102 0.00 18.48 -11.12
CA TRP A 102 -0.94 18.00 -12.13
C TRP A 102 -2.33 18.63 -12.02
N SER A 103 -2.82 18.85 -10.79
CA SER A 103 -4.05 19.59 -10.54
C SER A 103 -3.93 21.06 -10.97
N ARG A 104 -2.79 21.72 -10.68
CA ARG A 104 -2.52 23.10 -11.07
C ARG A 104 -2.47 23.29 -12.58
N VAL A 105 -1.97 22.31 -13.33
CA VAL A 105 -2.01 22.29 -14.81
C VAL A 105 -3.45 22.08 -15.32
N GLY A 106 -4.36 21.56 -14.50
CA GLY A 106 -5.76 21.34 -14.88
C GLY A 106 -6.01 20.13 -15.76
N THR A 107 -5.03 19.24 -15.91
CA THR A 107 -5.13 18.03 -16.78
C THR A 107 -5.27 16.73 -16.00
N ARG A 108 -5.31 16.79 -14.67
CA ARG A 108 -5.52 15.61 -13.82
C ARG A 108 -6.94 15.07 -13.99
N PRO A 109 -7.12 13.84 -14.48
CA PRO A 109 -8.45 13.28 -14.69
C PRO A 109 -9.11 12.85 -13.38
N ALA A 110 -10.43 12.74 -13.38
CA ALA A 110 -11.14 11.96 -12.37
C ALA A 110 -10.88 10.46 -12.63
N PHE A 111 -10.15 9.81 -11.74
CA PHE A 111 -9.80 8.40 -11.91
C PHE A 111 -10.98 7.49 -11.62
N LYS A 112 -11.23 6.53 -12.50
CA LYS A 112 -12.25 5.50 -12.30
C LYS A 112 -11.81 4.46 -11.28
N VAL A 113 -10.52 4.15 -11.26
CA VAL A 113 -9.90 3.24 -10.30
C VAL A 113 -8.64 3.90 -9.75
N VAL A 114 -8.49 3.89 -8.44
CA VAL A 114 -7.25 4.28 -7.76
C VAL A 114 -6.78 3.10 -6.93
N THR A 115 -5.51 2.73 -7.10
CA THR A 115 -4.88 1.67 -6.31
C THR A 115 -3.70 2.22 -5.52
N GLY A 116 -3.47 1.67 -4.32
CA GLY A 116 -2.37 2.08 -3.47
C GLY A 116 -1.77 0.94 -2.66
N VAL A 117 -0.47 1.02 -2.43
CA VAL A 117 0.29 0.10 -1.57
C VAL A 117 1.21 0.92 -0.68
N SER A 118 1.32 0.56 0.61
CA SER A 118 2.22 1.23 1.55
C SER A 118 1.94 2.75 1.64
N THR A 119 2.92 3.61 1.45
CA THR A 119 2.69 5.07 1.37
C THR A 119 1.68 5.42 0.27
N GLY A 120 1.64 4.65 -0.83
CA GLY A 120 0.61 4.82 -1.86
C GLY A 120 -0.80 4.53 -1.35
N ALA A 121 -0.96 3.61 -0.40
CA ALA A 121 -2.25 3.35 0.27
C ALA A 121 -2.70 4.53 1.14
N LEU A 122 -1.75 5.25 1.76
CA LEU A 122 -2.05 6.47 2.55
C LEU A 122 -2.41 7.67 1.66
N ILE A 123 -1.87 7.75 0.44
CA ILE A 123 -2.17 8.80 -0.53
C ILE A 123 -3.45 8.51 -1.33
N ALA A 124 -3.71 7.25 -1.64
CA ALA A 124 -4.77 6.83 -2.56
C ALA A 124 -6.19 7.34 -2.21
N PRO A 125 -6.66 7.35 -0.95
CA PRO A 125 -7.98 7.89 -0.60
C PRO A 125 -8.14 9.36 -1.00
N PHE A 126 -7.12 10.16 -0.76
CA PHE A 126 -7.10 11.60 -1.08
C PHE A 126 -6.97 11.85 -2.58
N ALA A 127 -6.09 11.11 -3.26
CA ALA A 127 -5.97 11.16 -4.72
C ALA A 127 -7.26 10.71 -5.43
N PHE A 128 -8.00 9.77 -4.84
CA PHE A 128 -9.29 9.29 -5.32
C PHE A 128 -10.39 10.34 -5.21
N LEU A 129 -10.41 11.10 -4.11
CA LEU A 129 -11.41 12.15 -3.89
C LEU A 129 -11.12 13.44 -4.67
N GLY A 130 -9.88 13.70 -5.06
CA GLY A 130 -9.52 14.79 -5.96
C GLY A 130 -8.64 15.88 -5.37
N SER A 131 -8.57 17.02 -6.07
CA SER A 131 -7.64 18.13 -5.81
C SER A 131 -7.87 18.87 -4.50
N ASP A 132 -9.07 18.79 -3.91
CA ASP A 132 -9.37 19.41 -2.61
C ASP A 132 -8.45 18.95 -1.49
N TYR A 133 -7.81 17.77 -1.66
CA TYR A 133 -6.89 17.19 -0.69
C TYR A 133 -5.41 17.41 -1.01
N ASP A 134 -5.07 18.13 -2.09
CA ASP A 134 -3.68 18.34 -2.47
C ASP A 134 -2.90 19.12 -1.41
N ALA A 135 -3.54 20.16 -0.80
CA ALA A 135 -2.94 20.92 0.30
C ALA A 135 -2.66 20.04 1.53
N LEU A 136 -3.56 19.11 1.87
CA LEU A 136 -3.37 18.16 2.96
C LEU A 136 -2.19 17.22 2.67
N LEU A 137 -2.12 16.67 1.45
CA LEU A 137 -1.01 15.80 1.05
C LEU A 137 0.33 16.55 1.08
N ARG A 138 0.37 17.80 0.62
CA ARG A 138 1.55 18.65 0.75
C ARG A 138 1.99 18.75 2.20
N ASP A 139 1.10 19.16 3.09
CA ASP A 139 1.43 19.40 4.49
C ASP A 139 1.92 18.09 5.16
N LEU A 140 1.23 16.97 4.93
CA LEU A 140 1.64 15.66 5.44
C LEU A 140 3.04 15.24 4.94
N TYR A 141 3.32 15.40 3.66
CA TYR A 141 4.57 14.92 3.06
C TYR A 141 5.72 15.93 3.05
N THR A 142 5.52 17.15 3.57
CA THR A 142 6.60 18.15 3.71
C THR A 142 6.95 18.48 5.15
N THR A 143 6.10 18.10 6.12
CA THR A 143 6.31 18.40 7.55
C THR A 143 6.48 17.14 8.43
N MET A 144 6.29 15.94 7.86
CA MET A 144 6.31 14.70 8.62
C MET A 144 7.71 14.37 9.11
N THR A 145 7.81 13.99 10.39
CA THR A 145 9.04 13.53 11.04
C THR A 145 8.90 12.07 11.49
N ALA A 146 10.02 11.39 11.72
CA ALA A 146 10.02 9.97 12.05
C ALA A 146 9.24 9.67 13.35
N ASP A 147 9.33 10.52 14.35
CA ASP A 147 8.64 10.38 15.65
C ASP A 147 7.11 10.44 15.54
N ARG A 148 6.59 11.10 14.51
CA ARG A 148 5.15 11.10 14.19
C ARG A 148 4.67 9.83 13.46
N ILE A 149 5.60 8.98 13.03
CA ILE A 149 5.30 7.72 12.34
C ILE A 149 5.57 6.53 13.26
N PHE A 150 6.73 6.52 13.95
CA PHE A 150 7.11 5.41 14.79
C PHE A 150 8.06 5.82 15.93
N ARG A 151 8.10 5.01 16.96
CA ARG A 151 9.10 5.09 18.04
C ARG A 151 9.97 3.85 17.98
N ARG A 152 11.30 4.04 17.96
CA ARG A 152 12.23 2.90 17.94
C ARG A 152 12.15 2.14 19.27
N ARG A 153 12.11 0.83 19.20
CA ARG A 153 12.21 -0.07 20.36
C ARG A 153 13.66 -0.52 20.56
N PRO A 154 14.03 -0.96 21.78
CA PRO A 154 15.32 -1.60 22.04
C PRO A 154 15.50 -2.81 21.14
N LEU A 155 16.76 -3.17 20.79
CA LEU A 155 17.06 -4.36 19.97
C LEU A 155 16.54 -5.67 20.57
N THR A 156 16.39 -5.71 21.90
CA THR A 156 15.79 -6.85 22.61
C THR A 156 14.32 -7.08 22.25
N ALA A 157 13.62 -6.07 21.71
CA ALA A 157 12.25 -6.22 21.25
C ALA A 157 12.11 -7.31 20.14
N ALA A 158 13.15 -7.52 19.33
CA ALA A 158 13.19 -8.61 18.35
C ALA A 158 12.99 -10.01 18.93
N LEU A 159 13.16 -10.18 20.25
CA LEU A 159 13.00 -11.46 20.94
C LEU A 159 11.61 -11.67 21.54
N TYR A 160 10.85 -10.58 21.75
CA TYR A 160 9.59 -10.59 22.51
C TYR A 160 8.42 -9.95 21.78
N ASP A 161 8.71 -9.13 20.78
CA ASP A 161 7.74 -8.37 20.02
C ASP A 161 7.74 -8.79 18.55
N ASP A 162 6.65 -8.49 17.87
CA ASP A 162 6.43 -8.75 16.44
C ASP A 162 6.91 -7.61 15.51
N GLY A 163 7.56 -6.56 16.08
CA GLY A 163 8.14 -5.46 15.32
C GLY A 163 9.16 -4.65 16.11
N MET A 164 10.18 -4.14 15.41
CA MET A 164 11.28 -3.34 15.97
C MET A 164 10.89 -1.89 16.29
N ALA A 165 9.71 -1.45 15.90
CA ALA A 165 9.20 -0.11 16.16
C ALA A 165 7.76 -0.15 16.64
N ASP A 166 7.43 0.77 17.57
CA ASP A 166 6.05 1.06 17.96
C ASP A 166 5.44 2.02 16.94
N THR A 167 4.38 1.58 16.27
CA THR A 167 3.66 2.32 15.23
C THR A 167 2.38 3.00 15.74
N THR A 168 2.23 3.14 17.06
CA THR A 168 1.12 3.89 17.67
C THR A 168 0.97 5.30 17.07
N PRO A 169 2.08 6.08 16.88
CA PRO A 169 1.95 7.41 16.26
C PRO A 169 1.35 7.37 14.85
N LEU A 170 1.72 6.39 14.02
CA LEU A 170 1.11 6.21 12.69
C LEU A 170 -0.38 5.85 12.80
N ALA A 171 -0.74 5.00 13.77
CA ALA A 171 -2.15 4.65 14.00
C ALA A 171 -2.99 5.86 14.41
N GLU A 172 -2.46 6.71 15.28
CA GLU A 172 -3.08 7.98 15.70
C GLU A 172 -3.23 8.94 14.51
N LEU A 173 -2.19 9.07 13.68
CA LEU A 173 -2.22 9.89 12.48
C LEU A 173 -3.28 9.39 11.48
N ILE A 174 -3.32 8.08 11.21
CA ILE A 174 -4.35 7.47 10.38
C ILE A 174 -5.73 7.71 11.00
N GLY A 175 -5.88 7.55 12.33
CA GLY A 175 -7.13 7.79 13.04
C GLY A 175 -7.64 9.23 12.93
N HIS A 176 -6.72 10.19 12.84
CA HIS A 176 -7.07 11.61 12.70
C HIS A 176 -7.63 11.94 11.30
N TYR A 177 -7.01 11.42 10.24
CA TYR A 177 -7.36 11.76 8.86
C TYR A 177 -8.34 10.77 8.20
N ALA A 178 -8.33 9.51 8.60
CA ALA A 178 -9.29 8.51 8.15
C ALA A 178 -10.47 8.48 9.13
N ASP A 179 -11.37 9.43 8.99
CA ASP A 179 -12.60 9.60 9.77
C ASP A 179 -13.86 9.16 9.01
N TRP A 180 -15.01 9.26 9.66
CA TRP A 180 -16.28 8.93 9.02
C TRP A 180 -16.59 9.82 7.82
N SER A 181 -16.23 11.12 7.85
CA SER A 181 -16.45 12.04 6.74
C SER A 181 -15.70 11.61 5.49
N LEU A 182 -14.42 11.19 5.65
CA LEU A 182 -13.62 10.64 4.54
C LEU A 182 -14.25 9.35 4.00
N LEU A 183 -14.68 8.46 4.89
CA LEU A 183 -15.27 7.17 4.52
C LEU A 183 -16.61 7.36 3.77
N GLU A 184 -17.48 8.28 4.22
CA GLU A 184 -18.72 8.64 3.54
C GLU A 184 -18.49 9.24 2.14
N ARG A 185 -17.48 10.11 1.99
CA ARG A 185 -17.10 10.64 0.67
C ARG A 185 -16.63 9.51 -0.27
N ILE A 186 -15.86 8.54 0.24
CA ILE A 186 -15.44 7.37 -0.54
C ILE A 186 -16.65 6.52 -0.93
N ALA A 187 -17.62 6.31 -0.03
CA ALA A 187 -18.86 5.60 -0.33
C ALA A 187 -19.68 6.31 -1.41
N GLY A 188 -19.75 7.65 -1.37
CA GLY A 188 -20.40 8.47 -2.40
C GLY A 188 -19.77 8.30 -3.78
N GLU A 189 -18.44 8.25 -3.87
CA GLU A 189 -17.74 8.01 -5.12
C GLU A 189 -17.87 6.55 -5.61
N TYR A 190 -17.92 5.59 -4.69
CA TYR A 190 -18.21 4.20 -5.01
C TYR A 190 -19.61 4.01 -5.60
N ALA A 191 -20.61 4.73 -5.08
CA ALA A 191 -21.96 4.74 -5.63
C ALA A 191 -22.00 5.28 -7.08
N LYS A 192 -21.05 6.14 -7.47
CA LYS A 192 -20.84 6.61 -8.86
C LYS A 192 -20.00 5.62 -9.69
N GLY A 193 -19.75 4.43 -9.17
CA GLY A 193 -19.02 3.36 -9.85
C GLY A 193 -17.51 3.58 -9.94
N ARG A 194 -16.91 4.37 -9.03
CA ARG A 194 -15.46 4.50 -8.90
C ARG A 194 -14.95 3.49 -7.87
N LEU A 195 -13.71 3.02 -8.02
CA LEU A 195 -13.12 2.01 -7.16
C LEU A 195 -11.84 2.54 -6.50
N LEU A 196 -11.77 2.42 -5.17
CA LEU A 196 -10.56 2.64 -4.37
C LEU A 196 -10.09 1.30 -3.83
N LEU A 197 -8.89 0.86 -4.26
CA LEU A 197 -8.35 -0.45 -3.97
C LEU A 197 -7.01 -0.34 -3.24
N ILE A 198 -6.87 -1.00 -2.10
CA ILE A 198 -5.65 -0.99 -1.28
C ILE A 198 -5.07 -2.40 -1.22
N GLY A 199 -3.74 -2.52 -1.41
CA GLY A 199 -3.03 -3.80 -1.33
C GLY A 199 -2.38 -4.03 0.03
N THR A 200 -2.54 -5.23 0.59
CA THR A 200 -1.80 -5.75 1.76
C THR A 200 -1.30 -7.15 1.47
N THR A 201 -0.29 -7.62 2.20
CA THR A 201 0.17 -9.01 2.14
C THR A 201 -0.34 -9.78 3.35
N ASP A 202 -1.09 -10.85 3.13
CA ASP A 202 -1.38 -11.83 4.16
C ASP A 202 -0.21 -12.81 4.28
N LEU A 203 0.44 -12.84 5.46
CA LEU A 203 1.59 -13.71 5.72
C LEU A 203 1.21 -15.18 5.89
N ASP A 204 0.02 -15.46 6.44
CA ASP A 204 -0.43 -16.84 6.64
C ASP A 204 -0.65 -17.56 5.30
N ALA A 205 -1.24 -16.84 4.34
CA ALA A 205 -1.52 -17.37 3.02
C ALA A 205 -0.42 -17.11 2.00
N GLN A 206 0.53 -16.20 2.28
CA GLN A 206 1.55 -15.70 1.36
C GLN A 206 0.92 -15.13 0.07
N ARG A 207 -0.15 -14.32 0.24
CA ARG A 207 -0.93 -13.78 -0.89
C ARG A 207 -1.08 -12.26 -0.78
N LEU A 208 -1.11 -11.62 -1.95
CA LEU A 208 -1.55 -10.22 -2.05
C LEU A 208 -3.08 -10.16 -1.96
N VAL A 209 -3.56 -9.39 -1.00
CA VAL A 209 -4.98 -9.11 -0.79
C VAL A 209 -5.29 -7.69 -1.27
N ILE A 210 -6.26 -7.56 -2.17
CA ILE A 210 -6.77 -6.28 -2.67
C ILE A 210 -8.08 -5.95 -1.95
N TRP A 211 -8.08 -4.89 -1.17
CA TRP A 211 -9.22 -4.41 -0.40
C TRP A 211 -10.04 -3.41 -1.19
N ASN A 212 -11.35 -3.63 -1.31
CA ASN A 212 -12.30 -2.71 -1.92
C ASN A 212 -12.82 -1.72 -0.86
N ILE A 213 -12.12 -0.61 -0.70
CA ILE A 213 -12.46 0.38 0.33
C ILE A 213 -13.84 1.00 0.07
N GLY A 214 -14.22 1.17 -1.20
CA GLY A 214 -15.55 1.68 -1.56
C GLY A 214 -16.68 0.75 -1.09
N ALA A 215 -16.54 -0.56 -1.24
CA ALA A 215 -17.51 -1.54 -0.78
C ALA A 215 -17.60 -1.57 0.76
N ILE A 216 -16.45 -1.51 1.44
CA ILE A 216 -16.38 -1.41 2.90
C ILE A 216 -17.08 -0.14 3.39
N ALA A 217 -16.80 1.00 2.76
CA ALA A 217 -17.40 2.29 3.09
C ALA A 217 -18.91 2.32 2.88
N ALA A 218 -19.38 1.73 1.78
CA ALA A 218 -20.81 1.70 1.44
C ALA A 218 -21.62 0.63 2.18
N SER A 219 -20.97 -0.23 2.97
CA SER A 219 -21.63 -1.33 3.69
C SER A 219 -22.55 -0.88 4.81
N GLY A 220 -22.31 0.32 5.37
CA GLY A 220 -23.01 0.79 6.58
C GLY A 220 -22.66 0.01 7.86
N HIS A 221 -21.68 -0.91 7.81
CA HIS A 221 -21.27 -1.67 8.98
C HIS A 221 -20.60 -0.78 10.03
N PRO A 222 -20.93 -0.89 11.33
CA PRO A 222 -20.38 -0.03 12.38
C PRO A 222 -18.84 -0.09 12.47
N ASP A 223 -18.25 -1.24 12.17
CA ASP A 223 -16.79 -1.46 12.23
C ASP A 223 -16.08 -1.15 10.88
N SER A 224 -16.79 -0.61 9.88
CA SER A 224 -16.20 -0.31 8.57
C SER A 224 -15.04 0.70 8.64
N LEU A 225 -15.15 1.70 9.52
CA LEU A 225 -14.10 2.69 9.75
C LEU A 225 -12.87 2.06 10.42
N ASP A 226 -13.07 1.20 11.42
CA ASP A 226 -11.97 0.48 12.07
C ASP A 226 -11.24 -0.44 11.09
N LEU A 227 -11.98 -1.19 10.28
CA LEU A 227 -11.41 -2.03 9.23
C LEU A 227 -10.62 -1.20 8.21
N PHE A 228 -11.14 -0.07 7.76
CA PHE A 228 -10.43 0.83 6.84
C PHE A 228 -9.11 1.32 7.44
N ARG A 229 -9.10 1.77 8.69
CA ARG A 229 -7.90 2.18 9.43
C ARG A 229 -6.89 1.06 9.58
N LYS A 230 -7.35 -0.14 9.92
CA LYS A 230 -6.51 -1.35 10.02
C LYS A 230 -5.89 -1.72 8.68
N ILE A 231 -6.63 -1.61 7.56
CA ILE A 231 -6.10 -1.86 6.21
C ILE A 231 -4.99 -0.87 5.85
N LEU A 232 -5.16 0.43 6.13
CA LEU A 232 -4.13 1.44 5.89
C LEU A 232 -2.86 1.16 6.71
N ARG A 233 -3.02 0.80 8.00
CA ARG A 233 -1.91 0.38 8.87
C ARG A 233 -1.21 -0.86 8.32
N ALA A 234 -1.98 -1.90 7.97
CA ALA A 234 -1.46 -3.14 7.44
C ALA A 234 -0.67 -2.92 6.16
N SER A 235 -1.22 -2.11 5.23
CA SER A 235 -0.53 -1.75 3.99
C SER A 235 0.78 -1.00 4.22
N SER A 236 0.95 -0.37 5.38
CA SER A 236 2.16 0.37 5.76
C SER A 236 3.05 -0.37 6.77
N ALA A 237 2.69 -1.60 7.16
CA ALA A 237 3.40 -2.39 8.16
C ALA A 237 4.60 -3.12 7.54
N ILE A 238 5.74 -2.45 7.42
CA ILE A 238 6.98 -3.01 6.84
C ILE A 238 7.44 -4.24 7.63
N PRO A 239 7.56 -5.43 7.01
CA PRO A 239 7.95 -6.65 7.71
C PRO A 239 9.24 -6.52 8.50
N GLY A 240 9.24 -6.98 9.75
CA GLY A 240 10.39 -6.93 10.66
C GLY A 240 10.68 -5.55 11.25
N ALA A 241 10.26 -4.47 10.61
CA ALA A 241 10.38 -3.11 11.16
C ALA A 241 9.14 -2.72 11.97
N PHE A 242 7.96 -2.88 11.40
CA PHE A 242 6.68 -2.52 12.00
C PHE A 242 5.89 -3.76 12.39
N GLN A 243 5.03 -3.62 13.38
CA GLN A 243 4.15 -4.70 13.82
C GLN A 243 3.14 -5.06 12.73
N PRO A 244 2.93 -6.36 12.45
CA PRO A 244 1.84 -6.79 11.59
C PRO A 244 0.48 -6.40 12.18
N VAL A 245 -0.53 -6.33 11.33
CA VAL A 245 -1.90 -6.02 11.73
C VAL A 245 -2.76 -7.28 11.63
N LEU A 246 -3.42 -7.63 12.72
CA LEU A 246 -4.37 -8.74 12.75
C LEU A 246 -5.73 -8.25 12.27
N LEU A 247 -6.26 -8.87 11.22
CA LEU A 247 -7.57 -8.58 10.65
C LEU A 247 -8.53 -9.72 10.96
N ASP A 248 -9.66 -9.37 11.56
CA ASP A 248 -10.69 -10.33 11.90
C ASP A 248 -11.52 -10.67 10.66
N VAL A 249 -11.75 -11.97 10.45
CA VAL A 249 -12.57 -12.50 9.38
C VAL A 249 -13.47 -13.60 9.90
N GLU A 250 -14.57 -13.87 9.22
CA GLU A 250 -15.53 -14.90 9.54
C GLU A 250 -15.61 -15.94 8.43
N LEU A 251 -15.57 -17.21 8.81
CA LEU A 251 -15.79 -18.34 7.93
C LEU A 251 -16.77 -19.32 8.58
N ASP A 252 -17.90 -19.56 7.89
CA ASP A 252 -18.93 -20.51 8.32
C ASP A 252 -19.38 -20.29 9.79
N GLY A 253 -19.51 -19.02 10.19
CA GLY A 253 -19.94 -18.60 11.54
C GLY A 253 -18.84 -18.65 12.61
N GLN A 254 -17.61 -18.98 12.25
CA GLN A 254 -16.45 -18.96 13.15
C GLN A 254 -15.53 -17.79 12.86
N LYS A 255 -14.94 -17.23 13.93
CA LYS A 255 -14.00 -16.11 13.86
C LYS A 255 -12.56 -16.60 13.72
N TYR A 256 -11.83 -15.96 12.84
CA TYR A 256 -10.42 -16.19 12.55
C TYR A 256 -9.67 -14.87 12.48
N GLN A 257 -8.34 -14.92 12.53
CA GLN A 257 -7.48 -13.76 12.33
C GLN A 257 -6.45 -14.04 11.25
N GLU A 258 -6.30 -13.09 10.35
CA GLU A 258 -5.28 -13.07 9.31
C GLU A 258 -4.18 -12.06 9.69
N MET A 259 -2.91 -12.42 9.47
CA MET A 259 -1.77 -11.58 9.79
C MET A 259 -1.33 -10.80 8.56
N HIS A 260 -1.60 -9.50 8.53
CA HIS A 260 -1.30 -8.64 7.39
C HIS A 260 -0.10 -7.75 7.64
N VAL A 261 0.71 -7.59 6.59
CA VAL A 261 1.84 -6.67 6.51
C VAL A 261 1.75 -5.82 5.23
N ASP A 262 2.75 -4.95 5.03
CA ASP A 262 2.87 -4.08 3.85
C ASP A 262 2.69 -4.90 2.56
N GLY A 263 1.83 -4.37 1.69
CA GLY A 263 1.56 -4.99 0.39
C GLY A 263 2.81 -5.15 -0.47
N GLY A 264 3.79 -4.29 -0.24
CA GLY A 264 5.09 -4.32 -0.92
C GLY A 264 5.94 -5.55 -0.65
N ALA A 265 5.57 -6.41 0.31
CA ALA A 265 6.18 -7.73 0.46
C ALA A 265 5.84 -8.65 -0.72
N MET A 266 4.70 -8.46 -1.38
CA MET A 266 4.24 -9.21 -2.56
C MET A 266 4.25 -8.38 -3.84
N ALA A 267 3.77 -7.12 -3.76
CA ALA A 267 3.75 -6.18 -4.89
C ALA A 267 3.80 -4.74 -4.41
N GLN A 268 4.75 -3.96 -4.95
CA GLN A 268 4.89 -2.53 -4.64
C GLN A 268 3.82 -1.67 -5.31
N LEU A 269 3.24 -2.17 -6.40
CA LEU A 269 2.12 -1.54 -7.10
C LEU A 269 1.33 -2.58 -7.89
N PHE A 270 0.08 -2.28 -8.13
CA PHE A 270 -0.78 -2.97 -9.10
C PHE A 270 -1.73 -1.96 -9.75
N VAL A 271 -2.10 -2.18 -11.01
CA VAL A 271 -3.08 -1.34 -11.71
C VAL A 271 -4.41 -2.06 -11.75
N TYR A 272 -4.41 -3.24 -12.32
CA TYR A 272 -5.52 -4.20 -12.35
C TYR A 272 -4.95 -5.62 -12.53
N PRO A 273 -5.65 -6.66 -12.06
CA PRO A 273 -5.24 -8.04 -12.34
C PRO A 273 -5.24 -8.35 -13.83
N PRO A 274 -4.26 -9.13 -14.34
CA PRO A 274 -4.19 -9.49 -15.76
C PRO A 274 -5.44 -10.16 -16.34
N SER A 275 -6.24 -10.79 -15.48
CA SER A 275 -7.53 -11.42 -15.81
C SER A 275 -8.64 -10.44 -16.21
N LEU A 276 -8.51 -9.15 -15.90
CA LEU A 276 -9.45 -8.11 -16.33
C LEU A 276 -9.17 -7.59 -17.75
N GLY A 277 -8.02 -7.88 -18.33
CA GLY A 277 -7.62 -7.41 -19.66
C GLY A 277 -8.65 -7.68 -20.78
N PRO A 278 -9.32 -8.85 -20.85
CA PRO A 278 -10.34 -9.11 -21.83
C PRO A 278 -11.54 -8.15 -21.80
N LEU A 279 -11.85 -7.55 -20.64
CA LEU A 279 -12.92 -6.53 -20.54
C LEU A 279 -12.51 -5.21 -21.19
N ALA A 280 -11.23 -4.86 -21.12
CA ALA A 280 -10.69 -3.66 -21.78
C ALA A 280 -10.61 -3.86 -23.30
N ALA A 281 -10.10 -5.00 -23.76
CA ALA A 281 -9.92 -5.31 -25.17
C ALA A 281 -11.22 -5.34 -25.98
N ASN A 282 -12.34 -5.72 -25.35
CA ASN A 282 -13.67 -5.78 -25.97
C ASN A 282 -14.50 -4.49 -25.79
N SER A 283 -13.91 -3.43 -25.24
CA SER A 283 -14.59 -2.16 -25.00
C SER A 283 -14.32 -1.17 -26.14
N LEU A 284 -15.35 -0.40 -26.51
CA LEU A 284 -15.18 0.77 -27.39
C LEU A 284 -14.54 1.96 -26.71
N ARG A 285 -14.31 1.89 -25.39
CA ARG A 285 -13.70 2.95 -24.59
C ARG A 285 -12.18 2.87 -24.62
N ARG A 286 -11.52 4.00 -24.54
CA ARG A 286 -10.06 4.08 -24.35
C ARG A 286 -9.73 3.90 -22.89
N PHE A 287 -8.66 3.16 -22.59
CA PHE A 287 -8.16 2.97 -21.25
C PHE A 287 -6.79 3.64 -21.11
N ARG A 288 -6.58 4.33 -19.99
CA ARG A 288 -5.35 5.01 -19.68
C ARG A 288 -4.91 4.68 -18.27
N ALA A 289 -3.72 4.15 -18.11
CA ALA A 289 -3.11 3.84 -16.82
C ALA A 289 -2.03 4.87 -16.49
N TYR A 290 -2.16 5.50 -15.35
CA TYR A 290 -1.15 6.36 -14.76
C TYR A 290 -0.54 5.64 -13.56
N ILE A 291 0.80 5.54 -13.54
CA ILE A 291 1.54 4.85 -12.51
C ILE A 291 2.51 5.85 -11.88
N ILE A 292 2.38 6.07 -10.58
CA ILE A 292 3.32 6.89 -9.80
C ILE A 292 4.17 5.94 -8.96
N ARG A 293 5.44 5.81 -9.34
CA ARG A 293 6.45 5.06 -8.59
C ARG A 293 7.16 5.98 -7.60
N ASN A 294 6.86 5.84 -6.31
CA ASN A 294 7.54 6.57 -5.22
C ASN A 294 8.92 5.99 -4.97
N GLY A 295 9.76 5.96 -5.99
CA GLY A 295 11.10 5.42 -5.95
C GLY A 295 11.79 5.47 -7.30
N ARG A 296 13.08 5.22 -7.28
CA ARG A 296 13.87 5.03 -8.50
C ARG A 296 13.60 3.67 -9.12
N LEU A 297 13.89 3.51 -10.39
CA LEU A 297 13.87 2.23 -11.10
C LEU A 297 15.24 1.54 -11.11
N GLY A 298 16.30 2.33 -10.96
CA GLY A 298 17.67 1.85 -10.86
C GLY A 298 18.10 1.47 -9.43
N PRO A 299 19.30 0.90 -9.29
CA PRO A 299 19.85 0.51 -7.99
C PRO A 299 20.13 1.73 -7.10
N ALA A 300 19.87 1.60 -5.81
CA ALA A 300 20.25 2.59 -4.81
C ALA A 300 21.58 2.17 -4.16
N HIS A 301 22.66 2.88 -4.51
CA HIS A 301 23.98 2.66 -3.89
C HIS A 301 23.95 3.09 -2.41
N GLY A 302 24.59 2.30 -1.55
CA GLY A 302 24.76 2.61 -0.14
C GLY A 302 25.59 1.54 0.56
N GLU A 303 26.47 1.95 1.46
CA GLU A 303 27.27 1.06 2.28
C GLU A 303 26.39 0.34 3.32
N THR A 304 26.64 -0.94 3.53
CA THR A 304 25.93 -1.78 4.51
C THR A 304 26.89 -2.20 5.60
N GLU A 305 26.52 -1.92 6.84
CA GLU A 305 27.29 -2.38 8.00
C GLU A 305 27.30 -3.92 8.07
N ARG A 306 28.45 -4.49 8.44
CA ARG A 306 28.63 -5.95 8.63
C ARG A 306 28.02 -6.43 9.95
N ARG A 307 26.70 -6.23 10.11
CA ARG A 307 25.88 -6.69 11.24
C ARG A 307 24.68 -7.45 10.72
N THR A 308 24.31 -8.55 11.33
CA THR A 308 23.20 -9.42 10.88
C THR A 308 21.91 -8.65 10.63
N ILE A 309 21.51 -7.77 11.56
CA ILE A 309 20.29 -6.96 11.43
C ILE A 309 20.41 -5.97 10.27
N SER A 310 21.55 -5.27 10.13
CA SER A 310 21.77 -4.32 9.03
C SER A 310 21.75 -5.01 7.66
N ILE A 311 22.36 -6.20 7.58
CA ILE A 311 22.38 -7.02 6.36
C ILE A 311 20.95 -7.49 6.03
N ALA A 312 20.20 -8.01 7.01
CA ALA A 312 18.84 -8.49 6.80
C ALA A 312 17.90 -7.34 6.35
N GLN A 313 17.95 -6.20 7.00
CA GLN A 313 17.19 -5.01 6.60
C GLN A 313 17.53 -4.56 5.19
N ARG A 314 18.84 -4.48 4.85
CA ARG A 314 19.28 -4.10 3.50
C ARG A 314 18.81 -5.10 2.45
N ALA A 315 18.85 -6.40 2.74
CA ALA A 315 18.37 -7.46 1.85
C ALA A 315 16.86 -7.32 1.59
N ILE A 316 16.05 -7.13 2.63
CA ILE A 316 14.60 -6.92 2.51
C ILE A 316 14.31 -5.68 1.64
N LEU A 317 14.96 -4.55 1.93
CA LEU A 317 14.78 -3.32 1.15
C LEU A 317 15.21 -3.49 -0.31
N THR A 318 16.25 -4.29 -0.57
CA THR A 318 16.71 -4.60 -1.94
C THR A 318 15.67 -5.44 -2.69
N MET A 319 15.11 -6.49 -2.04
CA MET A 319 14.05 -7.30 -2.63
C MET A 319 12.79 -6.48 -2.93
N VAL A 320 12.39 -5.63 -1.99
CA VAL A 320 11.26 -4.70 -2.16
C VAL A 320 11.48 -3.72 -3.31
N ALA A 321 12.67 -3.15 -3.44
CA ALA A 321 13.01 -2.22 -4.53
C ALA A 321 12.99 -2.93 -5.89
N ALA A 322 13.62 -4.12 -5.97
CA ALA A 322 13.62 -4.95 -7.17
C ALA A 322 12.21 -5.39 -7.57
N GLY A 323 11.39 -5.81 -6.59
CA GLY A 323 9.97 -6.13 -6.78
C GLY A 323 9.23 -4.95 -7.42
N GLY A 324 9.43 -3.73 -6.92
CA GLY A 324 8.78 -2.55 -7.46
C GLY A 324 9.16 -2.22 -8.91
N SER A 325 10.42 -2.44 -9.29
CA SER A 325 10.86 -2.28 -10.69
C SER A 325 10.23 -3.36 -11.59
N ASN A 326 10.16 -4.62 -11.11
CA ASN A 326 9.50 -5.71 -11.81
C ASN A 326 7.99 -5.48 -11.97
N ASP A 327 7.33 -4.91 -10.96
CA ASP A 327 5.91 -4.56 -11.03
C ASP A 327 5.62 -3.50 -12.11
N VAL A 328 6.49 -2.51 -12.26
CA VAL A 328 6.39 -1.51 -13.34
C VAL A 328 6.51 -2.17 -14.71
N VAL A 329 7.49 -3.07 -14.87
CA VAL A 329 7.69 -3.82 -16.12
C VAL A 329 6.48 -4.71 -16.41
N ARG A 330 5.98 -5.42 -15.42
CA ARG A 330 4.78 -6.25 -15.53
C ARG A 330 3.55 -5.41 -15.93
N ALA A 331 3.34 -4.27 -15.27
CA ALA A 331 2.24 -3.35 -15.59
C ALA A 331 2.34 -2.83 -17.03
N TYR A 332 3.55 -2.53 -17.52
CA TYR A 332 3.77 -2.12 -18.89
C TYR A 332 3.37 -3.21 -19.90
N PHE A 333 3.83 -4.44 -19.71
CA PHE A 333 3.49 -5.53 -20.64
C PHE A 333 2.01 -5.87 -20.60
N VAL A 334 1.37 -5.85 -19.44
CA VAL A 334 -0.08 -6.03 -19.30
C VAL A 334 -0.83 -4.91 -20.03
N ALA A 335 -0.48 -3.65 -19.82
CA ALA A 335 -1.07 -2.51 -20.49
C ALA A 335 -0.92 -2.61 -22.04
N LYS A 336 0.27 -2.98 -22.51
CA LYS A 336 0.54 -3.20 -23.93
C LYS A 336 -0.33 -4.32 -24.53
N ARG A 337 -0.45 -5.45 -23.84
CA ARG A 337 -1.30 -6.57 -24.26
C ARG A 337 -2.76 -6.14 -24.41
N ASP A 338 -3.24 -5.33 -23.47
CA ASP A 338 -4.65 -4.94 -23.34
C ASP A 338 -5.01 -3.65 -24.08
N GLY A 339 -4.05 -3.04 -24.80
CA GLY A 339 -4.28 -1.79 -25.54
C GLY A 339 -4.50 -0.57 -24.63
N VAL A 340 -4.00 -0.60 -23.40
CA VAL A 340 -4.11 0.48 -22.41
C VAL A 340 -2.96 1.47 -22.62
N ASP A 341 -3.27 2.76 -22.70
CA ASP A 341 -2.27 3.84 -22.77
C ASP A 341 -1.51 3.93 -21.44
N PHE A 342 -0.23 3.56 -21.46
CA PHE A 342 0.63 3.48 -20.28
C PHE A 342 1.35 4.81 -20.05
N ASN A 343 1.30 5.31 -18.80
CA ASN A 343 1.95 6.54 -18.38
C ASN A 343 2.62 6.30 -17.02
N LEU A 344 3.93 6.44 -16.97
CA LEU A 344 4.75 6.16 -15.79
C LEU A 344 5.46 7.43 -15.32
N ALA A 345 5.30 7.76 -14.04
CA ALA A 345 6.10 8.76 -13.34
C ALA A 345 6.94 8.07 -12.25
N PHE A 346 8.19 8.44 -12.11
CA PHE A 346 9.11 7.90 -11.12
C PHE A 346 10.19 8.93 -10.74
N ILE A 347 10.90 8.69 -9.64
CA ILE A 347 12.00 9.56 -9.22
C ILE A 347 13.20 9.30 -10.14
N GLY A 348 13.53 10.28 -10.98
CA GLY A 348 14.61 10.20 -11.94
C GLY A 348 16.00 10.24 -11.31
N GLU A 349 17.03 9.98 -12.12
CA GLU A 349 18.42 10.10 -11.70
C GLU A 349 18.83 11.56 -11.54
N ASP A 350 18.13 12.47 -12.20
CA ASP A 350 18.29 13.92 -12.11
C ASP A 350 17.84 14.51 -10.76
N PHE A 351 17.18 13.75 -9.91
CA PHE A 351 16.91 14.15 -8.53
C PHE A 351 18.13 13.86 -7.65
N GLU A 352 18.96 14.90 -7.44
CA GLU A 352 20.11 14.85 -6.55
C GLU A 352 19.87 15.73 -5.32
N PRO A 353 19.37 15.18 -4.20
CA PRO A 353 19.12 15.98 -3.01
C PRO A 353 20.46 16.39 -2.36
N SER A 354 20.58 17.66 -2.03
CA SER A 354 21.74 18.21 -1.29
C SER A 354 21.80 17.74 0.18
N VAL A 355 20.75 17.08 0.65
CA VAL A 355 20.57 16.63 2.04
C VAL A 355 20.74 15.11 2.10
N ARG A 356 21.51 14.61 3.07
CA ARG A 356 21.67 13.17 3.31
C ARG A 356 20.32 12.51 3.54
N LEU A 357 20.12 11.36 2.91
CA LEU A 357 18.99 10.47 3.12
C LEU A 357 18.90 10.12 4.61
N GLY A 358 17.84 10.60 5.26
CA GLY A 358 17.45 10.21 6.60
C GLY A 358 16.00 9.74 6.58
N GLU A 359 15.63 8.86 7.50
CA GLU A 359 14.25 8.43 7.63
C GLU A 359 13.36 9.62 7.99
N PHE A 360 12.38 9.96 7.11
CA PHE A 360 11.44 11.07 7.31
C PHE A 360 12.12 12.41 7.62
N ASN A 361 13.14 12.75 6.83
CA ASN A 361 13.79 14.06 6.91
C ASN A 361 12.95 15.10 6.15
N PRO A 362 12.39 16.14 6.84
CA PRO A 362 11.53 17.13 6.19
C PRO A 362 12.20 17.86 5.02
N ALA A 363 13.48 18.22 5.14
CA ALA A 363 14.20 18.93 4.07
C ALA A 363 14.32 18.07 2.79
N TYR A 364 14.59 16.76 2.95
CA TYR A 364 14.59 15.82 1.84
C TYR A 364 13.20 15.68 1.22
N MET A 365 12.16 15.53 2.05
CA MET A 365 10.78 15.37 1.60
C MET A 365 10.27 16.63 0.89
N GLN A 366 10.63 17.83 1.38
CA GLN A 366 10.33 19.10 0.72
C GLN A 366 11.01 19.21 -0.66
N ALA A 367 12.28 18.84 -0.77
CA ALA A 367 12.99 18.82 -2.03
C ALA A 367 12.36 17.84 -3.02
N LEU A 368 11.98 16.65 -2.55
CA LEU A 368 11.34 15.63 -3.38
C LEU A 368 9.92 16.01 -3.80
N TYR A 369 9.18 16.66 -2.91
CA TYR A 369 7.88 17.23 -3.22
C TYR A 369 8.00 18.31 -4.31
N ALA A 370 8.94 19.25 -4.17
CA ALA A 370 9.20 20.30 -5.17
C ALA A 370 9.58 19.68 -6.52
N TYR A 371 10.46 18.66 -6.52
CA TYR A 371 10.80 17.94 -7.74
C TYR A 371 9.58 17.33 -8.45
N GLY A 372 8.69 16.65 -7.72
CA GLY A 372 7.46 16.10 -8.30
C GLY A 372 6.52 17.18 -8.83
N LEU A 373 6.37 18.29 -8.10
CA LEU A 373 5.58 19.45 -8.49
C LEU A 373 6.09 20.07 -9.80
N ASP A 374 7.40 20.35 -9.87
CA ASP A 374 8.03 21.00 -11.02
C ASP A 374 7.95 20.13 -12.28
N LYS A 375 8.18 18.82 -12.15
CA LYS A 375 8.03 17.86 -13.26
C LYS A 375 6.58 17.86 -13.80
N ALA A 376 5.59 17.91 -12.93
CA ALA A 376 4.18 17.96 -13.33
C ALA A 376 3.82 19.30 -14.00
N LEU A 377 4.29 20.44 -13.46
CA LEU A 377 4.09 21.76 -14.04
C LEU A 377 4.73 21.90 -15.43
N ALA A 378 5.90 21.29 -15.62
CA ALA A 378 6.60 21.25 -16.92
C ALA A 378 5.92 20.30 -17.93
N ASN A 379 4.92 19.52 -17.50
CA ASN A 379 4.28 18.47 -18.30
C ASN A 379 5.28 17.43 -18.87
N ASP A 380 6.37 17.19 -18.15
CA ASP A 380 7.49 16.31 -18.50
C ASP A 380 7.68 15.19 -17.47
N VAL A 381 6.60 14.56 -17.05
CA VAL A 381 6.65 13.56 -15.98
C VAL A 381 6.24 12.17 -16.47
N TRP A 382 5.48 12.09 -17.59
CA TRP A 382 4.86 10.84 -18.02
C TRP A 382 5.65 10.12 -19.10
N HIS A 383 6.31 9.02 -18.73
CA HIS A 383 7.00 8.11 -19.64
C HIS A 383 6.05 7.06 -20.19
N LYS A 384 6.11 6.82 -21.50
CA LYS A 384 5.25 5.83 -22.19
C LYS A 384 5.78 4.39 -22.11
N SER A 385 6.94 4.21 -21.54
CA SER A 385 7.59 2.91 -21.29
C SER A 385 8.56 3.01 -20.12
N PRO A 386 8.84 1.92 -19.41
CA PRO A 386 9.96 1.87 -18.48
C PRO A 386 11.29 2.12 -19.19
N PRO A 387 12.24 2.86 -18.58
CA PRO A 387 13.57 3.05 -19.13
C PRO A 387 14.27 1.72 -19.43
N GLY A 388 14.99 1.65 -20.55
CA GLY A 388 15.77 0.48 -20.98
C GLY A 388 14.97 -0.66 -21.63
N LEU A 389 13.62 -0.63 -21.63
CA LEU A 389 12.82 -1.65 -22.31
C LEU A 389 12.54 -1.35 -23.80
N VAL A 390 12.54 -0.07 -24.17
CA VAL A 390 12.54 0.30 -25.59
C VAL A 390 13.99 0.57 -25.94
N GLY A 391 14.59 -0.33 -26.73
CA GLY A 391 15.93 -0.09 -27.26
C GLY A 391 15.96 1.29 -27.91
N SER A 392 16.98 2.10 -27.58
CA SER A 392 17.36 3.25 -28.38
C SER A 392 17.37 2.76 -29.83
N GLY A 393 16.40 3.21 -30.63
CA GLY A 393 16.23 2.72 -31.99
C GLY A 393 17.58 2.78 -32.70
N VAL A 394 18.12 1.64 -33.02
CA VAL A 394 19.12 1.51 -34.08
C VAL A 394 18.34 1.98 -35.31
N ALA A 395 18.58 3.23 -35.67
CA ALA A 395 18.16 3.73 -36.94
C ALA A 395 18.71 2.74 -37.99
N ARG A 396 17.81 2.04 -38.68
CA ARG A 396 18.12 1.34 -39.92
C ARG A 396 18.07 2.33 -41.08
#